data_3d88624779964d944acaf5e7e7181c5e
#
_entry.id   3d88624779964d944acaf5e7e7181c5e
#
_cell.length_a   1.000
_cell.length_b   1.000
_cell.length_c   1.000
_cell.angle_alpha   90.00
_cell.angle_beta   90.00
_cell.angle_gamma   90.00
#
_symmetry.space_group_name_H-M   'P 1'
#
loop_
_entity.id
_entity.type
_entity.pdbx_description
1 polymer ?
#
loop_
_entity_poly.entity_id
_entity_poly.type
_entity_poly.pdbx_seq_one_letter_code
_entity_poly.pdbx_strand_id
1 'polypeptide(L)'
;MEFQTTLSSGSIKIEMNQYKHYGNSVGNNLQSVQMTTKYRYEMMKKNLLKVECKVAIEEACNRHKIEIKILRVLKEHVHLIVDCPRVMSVAKLIQIIKGLSSFIIFRLCPALRKRYPRGHFWSEGYFCVSCGSDFERAMRYIENQETHHLTQY
;
A
#
# COMPACT_ATOMS: atom_id res chain seq x y z
N MET A 1 15.93 -16.05 14.22
CA MET A 1 15.92 -14.83 15.06
C MET A 1 14.58 -14.77 15.78
N GLU A 2 14.62 -14.98 17.07
CA GLU A 2 13.42 -15.03 17.90
C GLU A 2 12.94 -13.61 18.19
N PHE A 3 11.67 -13.34 17.94
CA PHE A 3 11.00 -12.12 18.39
C PHE A 3 10.61 -12.31 19.86
N GLN A 4 11.31 -11.67 20.79
CA GLN A 4 10.86 -11.59 22.17
C GLN A 4 9.83 -10.46 22.30
N THR A 5 8.58 -10.85 22.47
CA THR A 5 7.49 -9.94 22.84
C THR A 5 7.46 -9.83 24.35
N THR A 6 8.00 -8.78 24.91
CA THR A 6 7.77 -8.42 26.30
C THR A 6 6.56 -7.48 26.37
N LEU A 7 5.44 -8.01 26.85
CA LEU A 7 4.26 -7.24 27.23
C LEU A 7 4.56 -6.57 28.59
N SER A 8 4.88 -5.28 28.58
CA SER A 8 4.71 -4.42 29.74
C SER A 8 3.86 -3.21 29.32
N SER A 9 2.88 -2.92 30.17
CA SER A 9 1.94 -1.79 30.05
C SER A 9 2.70 -0.48 29.85
N GLY A 10 2.67 0.06 28.67
CA GLY A 10 3.29 1.33 28.31
C GLY A 10 3.77 1.28 26.87
N SER A 11 3.10 2.02 26.01
CA SER A 11 3.53 2.45 24.68
C SER A 11 4.33 1.40 23.90
N ILE A 12 3.70 0.81 22.90
CA ILE A 12 4.42 0.05 21.87
C ILE A 12 5.43 1.01 21.23
N LYS A 13 6.65 1.03 21.73
CA LYS A 13 7.78 1.60 21.04
C LYS A 13 8.08 0.64 19.89
N ILE A 14 7.49 0.89 18.75
CA ILE A 14 7.98 0.32 17.51
C ILE A 14 9.37 0.92 17.33
N GLU A 15 10.41 0.11 17.55
CA GLU A 15 11.77 0.50 17.23
C GLU A 15 11.86 0.69 15.71
N MET A 16 11.58 1.91 15.25
CA MET A 16 11.57 2.31 13.85
C MET A 16 12.96 2.72 13.36
N ASN A 17 14.01 2.13 13.89
CA ASN A 17 15.36 2.61 13.62
C ASN A 17 16.26 1.59 12.92
N GLN A 18 15.71 0.88 11.93
CA GLN A 18 16.60 0.18 11.00
C GLN A 18 16.62 0.91 9.66
N TYR A 19 17.48 1.90 9.56
CA TYR A 19 17.86 2.45 8.26
C TYR A 19 18.51 1.37 7.42
N LYS A 20 18.11 1.28 6.16
CA LYS A 20 18.75 0.37 5.21
C LYS A 20 20.13 0.91 4.81
N HIS A 21 21.07 -0.01 4.74
CA HIS A 21 22.42 0.27 4.29
C HIS A 21 22.53 -0.01 2.78
N TYR A 22 23.05 0.94 2.04
CA TYR A 22 23.27 0.86 0.60
C TYR A 22 24.74 1.22 0.31
N GLY A 23 25.64 0.25 0.50
CA GLY A 23 27.07 0.53 0.39
C GLY A 23 27.48 1.62 1.38
N ASN A 24 27.90 2.79 0.89
CA ASN A 24 28.36 3.92 1.71
C ASN A 24 27.24 4.87 2.17
N SER A 25 25.97 4.54 1.89
CA SER A 25 24.86 5.39 2.30
C SER A 25 23.81 4.61 3.09
N VAL A 26 23.15 5.31 4.01
CA VAL A 26 22.15 4.79 4.93
C VAL A 26 20.90 5.64 4.82
N GLY A 27 19.74 5.01 4.79
CA GLY A 27 18.47 5.72 4.78
C GLY A 27 17.30 4.90 4.29
N ASN A 28 16.12 5.47 4.41
CA ASN A 28 14.88 4.94 3.88
C ASN A 28 14.26 5.94 2.91
N ASN A 29 13.57 5.45 1.90
CA ASN A 29 12.83 6.28 0.96
C ASN A 29 11.33 5.97 1.05
N LEU A 30 10.71 6.40 2.15
CA LEU A 30 9.32 6.12 2.43
C LEU A 30 8.39 7.02 1.61
N GLN A 31 7.49 6.38 0.87
CA GLN A 31 6.49 7.02 0.04
C GLN A 31 5.09 6.65 0.52
N SER A 32 4.26 7.65 0.76
CA SER A 32 2.83 7.48 1.00
C SER A 32 2.09 7.56 -0.33
N VAL A 33 1.41 6.50 -0.70
CA VAL A 33 0.74 6.34 -2.00
C VAL A 33 -0.73 6.10 -1.79
N GLN A 34 -1.57 6.79 -2.56
CA GLN A 34 -2.99 6.51 -2.66
C GLN A 34 -3.34 6.20 -4.12
N MET A 35 -4.03 5.09 -4.34
CA MET A 35 -4.54 4.68 -5.63
C MET A 35 -6.05 4.42 -5.54
N THR A 36 -6.79 4.88 -6.54
CA THR A 36 -8.25 4.75 -6.61
C THR A 36 -8.64 3.80 -7.73
N THR A 37 -9.68 3.01 -7.54
CA THR A 37 -10.23 2.16 -8.59
C THR A 37 -10.72 3.00 -9.76
N LYS A 38 -10.59 2.48 -10.98
CA LYS A 38 -11.12 3.14 -12.16
C LYS A 38 -12.63 3.30 -12.05
N TYR A 39 -13.10 4.49 -12.42
CA TYR A 39 -14.50 4.94 -12.27
C TYR A 39 -14.96 5.07 -10.82
N ARG A 40 -14.06 4.97 -9.84
CA ARG A 40 -14.36 4.96 -8.40
C ARG A 40 -15.38 3.89 -7.99
N TYR A 41 -15.39 2.78 -8.68
CA TYR A 41 -16.24 1.67 -8.29
C TYR A 41 -15.83 1.13 -6.92
N GLU A 42 -16.80 0.95 -6.04
CA GLU A 42 -16.61 0.41 -4.68
C GLU A 42 -16.33 -1.11 -4.71
N MET A 43 -15.32 -1.51 -5.48
CA MET A 43 -15.03 -2.93 -5.73
C MET A 43 -14.63 -3.68 -4.48
N MET A 44 -13.85 -3.05 -3.61
CA MET A 44 -13.37 -3.66 -2.37
C MET A 44 -14.38 -3.57 -1.21
N LYS A 45 -15.60 -3.14 -1.46
CA LYS A 45 -16.72 -3.27 -0.52
C LYS A 45 -17.03 -4.75 -0.22
N LYS A 46 -16.84 -5.63 -1.19
CA LYS A 46 -16.93 -7.08 -1.02
C LYS A 46 -15.64 -7.59 -0.35
N ASN A 47 -15.80 -8.31 0.77
CA ASN A 47 -14.66 -8.83 1.54
C ASN A 47 -13.69 -9.67 0.71
N LEU A 48 -14.18 -10.50 -0.19
CA LEU A 48 -13.34 -11.31 -1.07
C LEU A 48 -12.42 -10.44 -1.93
N LEU A 49 -12.97 -9.43 -2.61
CA LEU A 49 -12.20 -8.51 -3.45
C LEU A 49 -11.23 -7.65 -2.64
N LYS A 50 -11.61 -7.30 -1.41
CA LYS A 50 -10.72 -6.61 -0.48
C LYS A 50 -9.48 -7.45 -0.17
N VAL A 51 -9.66 -8.72 0.13
CA VAL A 51 -8.56 -9.68 0.39
C VAL A 51 -7.72 -9.91 -0.87
N GLU A 52 -8.35 -10.14 -2.01
CA GLU A 52 -7.66 -10.34 -3.29
C GLU A 52 -6.84 -9.12 -3.70
N CYS A 53 -7.38 -7.92 -3.51
CA CYS A 53 -6.67 -6.66 -3.75
C CYS A 53 -5.42 -6.55 -2.86
N LYS A 54 -5.56 -6.85 -1.58
CA LYS A 54 -4.44 -6.84 -0.63
C LYS A 54 -3.36 -7.81 -1.06
N VAL A 55 -3.71 -9.06 -1.34
CA VAL A 55 -2.78 -10.11 -1.80
C VAL A 55 -2.09 -9.69 -3.10
N ALA A 56 -2.83 -9.14 -4.05
CA ALA A 56 -2.27 -8.69 -5.33
C ALA A 56 -1.23 -7.57 -5.17
N ILE A 57 -1.49 -6.61 -4.31
CA ILE A 57 -0.54 -5.52 -4.02
C ILE A 57 0.69 -6.05 -3.28
N GLU A 58 0.51 -6.90 -2.29
CA GLU A 58 1.60 -7.52 -1.55
C GLU A 58 2.51 -8.35 -2.48
N GLU A 59 1.93 -9.13 -3.37
CA GLU A 59 2.67 -9.91 -4.36
C GLU A 59 3.41 -9.03 -5.37
N ALA A 60 2.77 -7.98 -5.86
CA ALA A 60 3.39 -7.02 -6.77
C ALA A 60 4.64 -6.37 -6.15
N CYS A 61 4.52 -5.94 -4.90
CA CYS A 61 5.61 -5.34 -4.15
C CYS A 61 6.72 -6.36 -3.86
N ASN A 62 6.35 -7.56 -3.43
CA ASN A 62 7.30 -8.62 -3.09
C ASN A 62 8.18 -9.01 -4.29
N ARG A 63 7.60 -9.16 -5.48
CA ARG A 63 8.34 -9.50 -6.71
C ARG A 63 9.41 -8.48 -7.08
N HIS A 64 9.23 -7.23 -6.69
CA HIS A 64 10.14 -6.12 -7.00
C HIS A 64 10.92 -5.62 -5.78
N LYS A 65 10.93 -6.39 -4.68
CA LYS A 65 11.63 -6.05 -3.44
C LYS A 65 11.23 -4.67 -2.88
N ILE A 66 9.98 -4.30 -3.06
CA ILE A 66 9.37 -3.11 -2.48
C ILE A 66 8.81 -3.50 -1.12
N GLU A 67 9.34 -2.92 -0.06
CA GLU A 67 8.88 -3.19 1.28
C GLU A 67 7.65 -2.36 1.62
N ILE A 68 6.55 -3.04 1.98
CA ILE A 68 5.33 -2.40 2.45
C ILE A 68 5.43 -2.19 3.96
N LYS A 69 5.29 -0.95 4.41
CA LYS A 69 5.18 -0.60 5.83
C LYS A 69 3.73 -0.62 6.30
N ILE A 70 2.83 -0.10 5.48
CA ILE A 70 1.38 -0.09 5.71
C ILE A 70 0.66 -0.33 4.42
N LEU A 71 -0.43 -1.10 4.50
CA LEU A 71 -1.41 -1.28 3.44
C LEU A 71 -2.80 -1.25 4.04
N ARG A 72 -3.62 -0.31 3.60
CA ARG A 72 -5.03 -0.20 3.94
C ARG A 72 -5.87 -0.23 2.68
N VAL A 73 -6.79 -1.17 2.62
CA VAL A 73 -7.72 -1.33 1.50
C VAL A 73 -9.09 -0.84 1.92
N LEU A 74 -9.56 0.22 1.29
CA LEU A 74 -10.88 0.82 1.49
C LEU A 74 -11.81 0.43 0.33
N LYS A 75 -13.04 0.91 0.30
CA LYS A 75 -14.06 0.50 -0.67
C LYS A 75 -13.62 0.71 -2.13
N GLU A 76 -13.07 1.88 -2.45
CA GLU A 76 -12.72 2.31 -3.81
C GLU A 76 -11.27 2.78 -3.93
N HIS A 77 -10.49 2.75 -2.86
CA HIS A 77 -9.10 3.17 -2.89
C HIS A 77 -8.25 2.42 -1.87
N VAL A 78 -6.95 2.54 -2.03
CA VAL A 78 -5.96 1.97 -1.13
C VAL A 78 -4.98 3.04 -0.68
N HIS A 79 -4.52 2.92 0.56
CA HIS A 79 -3.40 3.67 1.10
C HIS A 79 -2.24 2.73 1.36
N LEU A 80 -1.07 3.12 0.91
CA LEU A 80 0.18 2.39 1.10
C LEU A 80 1.24 3.33 1.67
N ILE A 81 2.06 2.82 2.57
CA ILE A 81 3.38 3.38 2.82
C ILE A 81 4.38 2.30 2.44
N VAL A 82 5.25 2.62 1.51
CA VAL A 82 6.27 1.71 0.97
C VAL A 82 7.64 2.36 1.02
N ASP A 83 8.65 1.53 1.16
CA ASP A 83 10.04 1.94 0.99
C ASP A 83 10.44 1.76 -0.48
N CYS A 84 10.58 2.87 -1.19
CA CYS A 84 10.95 2.86 -2.61
C CYS A 84 12.44 2.51 -2.77
N PRO A 85 12.78 1.44 -3.50
CA PRO A 85 14.18 1.11 -3.77
C PRO A 85 14.95 2.27 -4.38
N ARG A 86 16.22 2.48 -3.97
CA ARG A 86 17.03 3.62 -4.42
C ARG A 86 17.22 3.72 -5.92
N VAL A 87 17.28 2.57 -6.59
CA VAL A 87 17.46 2.49 -8.06
C VAL A 87 16.16 2.68 -8.83
N MET A 88 15.04 2.92 -8.14
CA MET A 88 13.71 3.01 -8.72
C MET A 88 13.14 4.42 -8.52
N SER A 89 12.62 4.99 -9.60
CA SER A 89 11.85 6.24 -9.49
C SER A 89 10.47 5.98 -8.87
N VAL A 90 9.89 7.00 -8.27
CA VAL A 90 8.51 6.94 -7.75
C VAL A 90 7.52 6.61 -8.86
N ALA A 91 7.68 7.18 -10.06
CA ALA A 91 6.84 6.86 -11.21
C ALA A 91 6.91 5.37 -11.58
N LYS A 92 8.11 4.79 -11.57
CA LYS A 92 8.30 3.35 -11.82
C LYS A 92 7.68 2.49 -10.74
N LEU A 93 7.84 2.88 -9.48
CA LEU A 93 7.20 2.24 -8.32
C LEU A 93 5.68 2.14 -8.52
N ILE A 94 5.03 3.25 -8.81
CA ILE A 94 3.58 3.31 -9.04
C ILE A 94 3.18 2.46 -10.24
N GLN A 95 3.91 2.54 -11.34
CA GLN A 95 3.65 1.73 -12.53
C GLN A 95 3.69 0.22 -12.22
N ILE A 96 4.67 -0.23 -11.46
CA ILE A 96 4.80 -1.63 -11.04
C ILE A 96 3.63 -2.05 -10.17
N ILE A 97 3.32 -1.28 -9.13
CA ILE A 97 2.26 -1.61 -8.18
C ILE A 97 0.91 -1.68 -8.90
N LYS A 98 0.57 -0.66 -9.68
CA LYS A 98 -0.71 -0.62 -10.42
C LYS A 98 -0.81 -1.71 -11.50
N GLY A 99 0.21 -1.85 -12.30
CA GLY A 99 0.20 -2.80 -13.43
C GLY A 99 0.15 -4.24 -12.98
N LEU A 100 1.03 -4.62 -12.06
CA LEU A 100 1.12 -6.00 -11.61
C LEU A 100 -0.04 -6.39 -10.69
N SER A 101 -0.47 -5.52 -9.78
CA SER A 101 -1.65 -5.78 -8.95
C SER A 101 -2.93 -5.91 -9.79
N SER A 102 -3.12 -5.05 -10.78
CA SER A 102 -4.22 -5.14 -11.73
C SER A 102 -4.22 -6.48 -12.48
N PHE A 103 -3.08 -6.89 -12.99
CA PHE A 103 -2.91 -8.18 -13.66
C PHE A 103 -3.29 -9.35 -12.76
N ILE A 104 -2.82 -9.35 -11.51
CA ILE A 104 -3.11 -10.42 -10.55
C ILE A 104 -4.59 -10.44 -10.17
N ILE A 105 -5.20 -9.26 -9.90
CA ILE A 105 -6.62 -9.15 -9.57
C ILE A 105 -7.50 -9.74 -10.69
N PHE A 106 -7.21 -9.44 -11.96
CA PHE A 106 -7.97 -10.00 -13.08
C PHE A 106 -7.75 -11.50 -13.27
N ARG A 107 -6.63 -12.04 -12.84
CA ARG A 107 -6.40 -13.48 -12.82
C ARG A 107 -7.15 -14.19 -11.70
N LEU A 108 -7.21 -13.56 -10.51
CA LEU A 108 -7.95 -14.10 -9.37
C LEU A 108 -9.46 -14.01 -9.58
N CYS A 109 -9.93 -12.94 -10.20
CA CYS A 109 -11.35 -12.71 -10.46
C CYS A 109 -11.60 -12.30 -11.92
N PRO A 110 -11.64 -13.27 -12.87
CA PRO A 110 -11.83 -12.97 -14.30
C PRO A 110 -13.14 -12.25 -14.62
N ALA A 111 -14.17 -12.43 -13.80
CA ALA A 111 -15.47 -11.77 -13.96
C ALA A 111 -15.39 -10.24 -13.90
N LEU A 112 -14.35 -9.68 -13.25
CA LEU A 112 -14.12 -8.23 -13.20
C LEU A 112 -13.87 -7.60 -14.57
N ARG A 113 -13.46 -8.38 -15.58
CA ARG A 113 -13.30 -7.85 -16.95
C ARG A 113 -14.59 -7.34 -17.55
N LYS A 114 -15.74 -7.79 -17.07
CA LYS A 114 -17.05 -7.25 -17.47
C LYS A 114 -17.22 -5.79 -17.00
N ARG A 115 -16.69 -5.45 -15.82
CA ARG A 115 -16.71 -4.09 -15.27
C ARG A 115 -15.60 -3.21 -15.83
N TYR A 116 -14.48 -3.82 -16.20
CA TYR A 116 -13.28 -3.14 -16.70
C TYR A 116 -12.86 -3.74 -18.05
N PRO A 117 -13.65 -3.52 -19.12
CA PRO A 117 -13.41 -4.20 -20.42
C PRO A 117 -12.07 -3.84 -21.05
N ARG A 118 -11.49 -2.68 -20.69
CA ARG A 118 -10.16 -2.26 -21.14
C ARG A 118 -9.01 -2.81 -20.27
N GLY A 119 -9.32 -3.60 -19.23
CA GLY A 119 -8.32 -4.26 -18.40
C GLY A 119 -7.53 -3.35 -17.45
N HIS A 120 -8.06 -2.20 -17.08
CA HIS A 120 -7.48 -1.28 -16.11
C HIS A 120 -8.30 -1.26 -14.84
N PHE A 121 -7.76 -1.80 -13.75
CA PHE A 121 -8.41 -1.82 -12.44
C PHE A 121 -8.29 -0.48 -11.71
N TRP A 122 -7.11 0.15 -11.80
CA TRP A 122 -6.82 1.44 -11.18
C TRP A 122 -7.07 2.60 -12.13
N SER A 123 -7.47 3.75 -11.58
CA SER A 123 -7.51 5.01 -12.33
C SER A 123 -6.10 5.43 -12.76
N GLU A 124 -5.98 6.29 -13.77
CA GLU A 124 -4.68 6.74 -14.28
C GLU A 124 -3.92 7.58 -13.25
N GLY A 125 -4.63 8.41 -12.50
CA GLY A 125 -4.05 9.25 -11.45
C GLY A 125 -3.64 8.47 -10.21
N TYR A 126 -2.82 9.11 -9.40
CA TYR A 126 -2.44 8.67 -8.07
C TYR A 126 -2.02 9.87 -7.23
N PHE A 127 -2.03 9.70 -5.92
CA PHE A 127 -1.43 10.66 -5.00
C PHE A 127 -0.21 10.02 -4.36
N CYS A 128 0.92 10.74 -4.34
CA CYS A 128 2.14 10.26 -3.74
C CYS A 128 2.91 11.40 -3.10
N VAL A 129 3.30 11.21 -1.84
CA VAL A 129 4.16 12.15 -1.10
C VAL A 129 5.24 11.39 -0.37
N SER A 130 6.43 11.99 -0.28
CA SER A 130 7.50 11.48 0.58
C SER A 130 7.13 11.65 2.05
N CYS A 131 7.26 10.60 2.85
CA CYS A 131 7.01 10.67 4.29
C CYS A 131 8.16 11.34 5.06
N GLY A 132 9.36 11.42 4.48
CA GLY A 132 10.54 11.92 5.16
C GLY A 132 10.83 11.14 6.44
N SER A 133 11.14 11.85 7.52
CA SER A 133 11.34 11.30 8.86
C SER A 133 10.05 11.15 9.69
N ASP A 134 8.91 11.58 9.15
CA ASP A 134 7.64 11.68 9.88
C ASP A 134 6.67 10.53 9.54
N PHE A 135 7.19 9.31 9.59
CA PHE A 135 6.42 8.08 9.38
C PHE A 135 5.24 7.97 10.35
N GLU A 136 5.44 8.29 11.62
CA GLU A 136 4.38 8.20 12.64
C GLU A 136 3.20 9.14 12.34
N ARG A 137 3.48 10.31 11.80
CA ARG A 137 2.44 11.25 11.39
C ARG A 137 1.65 10.73 10.18
N ALA A 138 2.34 10.18 9.20
CA ALA A 138 1.71 9.56 8.04
C ALA A 138 0.84 8.36 8.44
N MET A 139 1.32 7.53 9.39
CA MET A 139 0.54 6.43 9.98
C MET A 139 -0.75 6.92 10.62
N ARG A 140 -0.64 7.90 11.53
CA ARG A 140 -1.80 8.48 12.22
C ARG A 140 -2.82 9.07 11.27
N TYR A 141 -2.36 9.70 10.19
CA TYR A 141 -3.24 10.23 9.15
C TYR A 141 -4.06 9.12 8.47
N ILE A 142 -3.42 8.00 8.12
CA ILE A 142 -4.08 6.86 7.47
C ILE A 142 -5.06 6.18 8.44
N GLU A 143 -4.69 6.00 9.69
CA GLU A 143 -5.54 5.42 10.73
C GLU A 143 -6.79 6.29 11.02
N ASN A 144 -6.61 7.61 11.08
CA ASN A 144 -7.71 8.55 11.31
C ASN A 144 -8.70 8.61 10.14
N GLN A 145 -8.26 8.37 8.91
CA GLN A 145 -9.17 8.30 7.77
C GLN A 145 -10.12 7.09 7.85
N GLU A 146 -9.68 5.97 8.40
CA GLU A 146 -10.57 4.82 8.63
C GLU A 146 -11.69 5.14 9.64
N THR A 147 -11.39 5.87 10.70
CA THR A 147 -12.39 6.25 11.72
C THR A 147 -13.42 7.25 11.20
N HIS A 148 -13.03 8.16 10.33
CA HIS A 148 -13.98 9.11 9.71
C HIS A 148 -14.94 8.44 8.73
N HIS A 149 -14.53 7.38 8.05
CA HIS A 149 -15.41 6.61 7.16
C HIS A 149 -16.40 5.72 7.91
N LEU A 150 -16.09 5.32 9.15
CA LEU A 150 -16.98 4.50 9.99
C LEU A 150 -18.05 5.32 10.72
N THR A 151 -17.87 6.62 10.87
CA THR A 151 -18.80 7.51 11.60
C THR A 151 -19.82 8.21 10.70
N GLN A 152 -19.82 8.00 9.40
CA GLN A 152 -20.77 8.61 8.46
C GLN A 152 -21.92 7.68 8.04
N TYR A 153 -22.22 6.65 8.84
CA TYR A 153 -23.38 5.81 8.64
C TYR A 153 -24.24 5.73 9.88
#